data_888ab36282068ba762777f80f3c3a57e
#
_entry.id   888ab36282068ba762777f80f3c3a57e
#
_cell.length_a   1.000
_cell.length_b   1.000
_cell.length_c   1.000
_cell.angle_alpha   90.00
_cell.angle_beta   90.00
_cell.angle_gamma   90.00
#
_symmetry.space_group_name_H-M   'P 1'
#
loop_
_entity.id
_entity.type
_entity.pdbx_description
1 polymer ?
#
loop_
_entity_poly.entity_id
_entity_poly.type
_entity_poly.pdbx_seq_one_letter_code
_entity_poly.pdbx_strand_id
1 'polypeptide(L)'
;MQPKILIRDENAFGASGHSGKRLSPSWRGATHIVKLWDQNEYPQLAANEFFCLTAARKCGLDVSPYRLAEDGMALVIDRFDLRMDGTYRGLEDFCVLNARRTDEKYRGSYESQVMKRFTQFANSTHVNEDMEKLFTLIALNCAIRNGNAHLKNFAIVYDDVHGEARLAPVYDLVTTSVYIPKDCLALTLDGSTKWPAAKDLRKFGETRAGCTPAKVRRIFQRIAEALQETSREVNSYAQEHPAFAEVGQLMLREWDEGVNASLRG
;
A
#
# COMPACT_ATOMS: atom_id res chain seq x y z
N MET A 1 -17.22 3.50 0.52
CA MET A 1 -15.92 4.28 0.64
C MET A 1 -15.51 4.28 2.10
N GLN A 2 -14.27 3.90 2.42
CA GLN A 2 -13.78 3.87 3.81
C GLN A 2 -13.76 5.29 4.40
N PRO A 3 -14.45 5.54 5.54
CA PRO A 3 -14.39 6.82 6.23
C PRO A 3 -12.98 7.12 6.73
N LYS A 4 -12.51 8.35 6.50
CA LYS A 4 -11.19 8.81 6.94
C LYS A 4 -11.33 10.12 7.71
N ILE A 5 -10.67 10.20 8.86
CA ILE A 5 -10.59 11.41 9.69
C ILE A 5 -9.14 11.86 9.74
N LEU A 6 -8.91 13.14 9.63
CA LEU A 6 -7.58 13.72 9.83
C LEU A 6 -7.49 14.28 11.25
N ILE A 7 -6.47 13.88 12.00
CA ILE A 7 -6.21 14.37 13.35
C ILE A 7 -4.82 15.03 13.43
N ARG A 8 -4.68 15.98 14.33
CA ARG A 8 -3.43 16.63 14.67
C ARG A 8 -3.01 16.18 16.07
N ASP A 9 -1.79 15.66 16.18
CA ASP A 9 -1.14 15.51 17.46
C ASP A 9 -0.43 16.82 17.79
N GLU A 10 -0.85 17.49 18.86
CA GLU A 10 -0.29 18.77 19.31
C GLU A 10 1.17 18.65 19.78
N ASN A 11 1.60 17.45 20.15
CA ASN A 11 2.98 17.18 20.59
C ASN A 11 3.93 16.84 19.45
N ALA A 12 3.43 16.59 18.26
CA ALA A 12 4.26 16.17 17.11
C ALA A 12 5.20 17.26 16.60
N PHE A 13 4.84 18.53 16.84
CA PHE A 13 5.69 19.68 16.52
C PHE A 13 6.15 20.27 17.85
N GLY A 14 7.42 20.06 18.23
CA GLY A 14 7.98 20.58 19.48
C GLY A 14 7.51 22.00 19.77
N ALA A 15 7.32 22.33 21.05
CA ALA A 15 6.69 23.53 21.56
C ALA A 15 7.39 24.83 21.14
N SER A 16 7.37 25.18 19.87
CA SER A 16 7.68 26.50 19.37
C SER A 16 6.38 27.29 19.37
N GLY A 17 6.20 28.08 20.46
CA GLY A 17 5.04 28.88 20.69
C GLY A 17 4.71 29.80 19.51
N HIS A 18 3.58 29.53 18.90
CA HIS A 18 2.83 30.54 18.15
C HIS A 18 1.50 30.72 18.85
N SER A 19 1.49 31.69 19.75
CA SER A 19 0.28 32.24 20.34
C SER A 19 -0.62 32.83 19.26
N GLY A 20 -1.84 32.33 19.21
CA GLY A 20 -2.98 33.12 18.82
C GLY A 20 -3.14 33.43 17.34
N LYS A 21 -3.72 32.49 16.58
CA LYS A 21 -4.81 32.75 15.65
C LYS A 21 -5.60 31.46 15.54
N ARG A 22 -6.92 31.50 15.86
CA ARG A 22 -7.85 30.42 15.48
C ARG A 22 -7.76 30.28 13.96
N LEU A 23 -6.96 29.32 13.51
CA LEU A 23 -6.99 28.91 12.12
C LEU A 23 -8.34 28.20 11.92
N SER A 24 -9.09 28.63 10.91
CA SER A 24 -10.23 27.88 10.37
C SER A 24 -9.88 26.39 10.30
N PRO A 25 -10.87 25.47 10.35
CA PRO A 25 -10.62 24.04 10.24
C PRO A 25 -10.10 23.71 8.83
N SER A 26 -8.88 24.14 8.54
CA SER A 26 -8.16 23.73 7.35
C SER A 26 -7.42 22.44 7.71
N TRP A 27 -7.46 21.49 6.82
CA TRP A 27 -6.76 20.20 6.86
C TRP A 27 -5.24 20.34 7.02
N ARG A 28 -4.74 21.56 7.07
CA ARG A 28 -3.33 21.89 7.24
C ARG A 28 -2.89 21.59 8.67
N GLY A 29 -1.81 20.79 8.77
CA GLY A 29 -1.20 20.42 10.04
C GLY A 29 -1.77 19.15 10.68
N ALA A 30 -2.67 18.42 10.01
CA ALA A 30 -3.03 17.08 10.45
C ALA A 30 -1.82 16.15 10.32
N THR A 31 -1.47 15.47 11.40
CA THR A 31 -0.29 14.59 11.49
C THR A 31 -0.61 13.14 11.18
N HIS A 32 -1.87 12.74 11.36
CA HIS A 32 -2.33 11.37 11.21
C HIS A 32 -3.59 11.29 10.37
N ILE A 33 -3.75 10.14 9.72
CA ILE A 33 -4.97 9.70 9.07
C ILE A 33 -5.55 8.57 9.92
N VAL A 34 -6.80 8.75 10.38
CA VAL A 34 -7.57 7.70 11.06
C VAL A 34 -8.54 7.11 10.06
N LYS A 35 -8.39 5.83 9.78
CA LYS A 35 -9.25 5.07 8.89
C LYS A 35 -10.23 4.24 9.71
N LEU A 36 -11.51 4.44 9.48
CA LEU A 36 -12.60 3.69 10.08
C LEU A 36 -13.13 2.65 9.09
N TRP A 37 -14.00 1.75 9.52
CA TRP A 37 -14.62 0.76 8.65
C TRP A 37 -16.13 0.64 8.97
N ASP A 38 -16.88 0.25 7.94
CA ASP A 38 -18.29 -0.07 8.06
C ASP A 38 -18.45 -1.55 8.41
N GLN A 39 -19.10 -1.84 9.54
CA GLN A 39 -19.25 -3.20 10.06
C GLN A 39 -20.09 -4.11 9.15
N ASN A 40 -20.99 -3.53 8.37
CA ASN A 40 -21.89 -4.29 7.52
C ASN A 40 -21.31 -4.55 6.13
N GLU A 41 -20.53 -3.58 5.59
CA GLU A 41 -20.00 -3.66 4.24
C GLU A 41 -18.61 -4.30 4.21
N TYR A 42 -17.70 -3.86 5.12
CA TYR A 42 -16.31 -4.32 5.17
C TYR A 42 -15.87 -4.57 6.62
N PRO A 43 -16.36 -5.65 7.26
CA PRO A 43 -16.04 -5.93 8.65
C PRO A 43 -14.53 -6.07 8.85
N GLN A 44 -14.01 -5.52 9.95
CA GLN A 44 -12.59 -5.64 10.36
C GLN A 44 -11.58 -5.11 9.34
N LEU A 45 -11.97 -4.16 8.47
CA LEU A 45 -11.11 -3.64 7.41
C LEU A 45 -9.83 -2.96 7.96
N ALA A 46 -9.91 -2.32 9.14
CA ALA A 46 -8.75 -1.71 9.78
C ALA A 46 -7.70 -2.75 10.17
N ALA A 47 -8.09 -3.89 10.73
CA ALA A 47 -7.19 -4.98 11.06
C ALA A 47 -6.62 -5.66 9.80
N ASN A 48 -7.44 -5.83 8.76
CA ASN A 48 -6.99 -6.35 7.48
C ASN A 48 -5.88 -5.45 6.90
N GLU A 49 -6.08 -4.14 6.81
CA GLU A 49 -5.06 -3.21 6.33
C GLU A 49 -3.82 -3.20 7.23
N PHE A 50 -3.99 -3.27 8.55
CA PHE A 50 -2.90 -3.33 9.52
C PHE A 50 -1.96 -4.52 9.23
N PHE A 51 -2.49 -5.73 9.05
CA PHE A 51 -1.68 -6.91 8.77
C PHE A 51 -1.08 -6.91 7.36
N CYS A 52 -1.78 -6.36 6.36
CA CYS A 52 -1.21 -6.19 5.02
C CYS A 52 -0.03 -5.19 5.03
N LEU A 53 -0.12 -4.08 5.77
CA LEU A 53 0.99 -3.14 5.96
C LEU A 53 2.14 -3.77 6.76
N THR A 54 1.84 -4.64 7.72
CA THR A 54 2.85 -5.41 8.47
C THR A 54 3.63 -6.33 7.55
N ALA A 55 2.97 -7.06 6.68
CA ALA A 55 3.62 -7.87 5.65
C ALA A 55 4.47 -7.01 4.69
N ALA A 56 3.96 -5.87 4.24
CA ALA A 56 4.70 -4.94 3.38
C ALA A 56 6.00 -4.46 4.03
N ARG A 57 5.97 -4.08 5.31
CA ARG A 57 7.16 -3.68 6.07
C ARG A 57 8.18 -4.81 6.17
N LYS A 58 7.74 -6.04 6.44
CA LYS A 58 8.60 -7.23 6.50
C LYS A 58 9.18 -7.60 5.12
N CYS A 59 8.49 -7.26 4.04
CA CYS A 59 9.03 -7.35 2.69
C CYS A 59 10.14 -6.32 2.39
N GLY A 60 10.42 -5.39 3.31
CA GLY A 60 11.39 -4.30 3.10
C GLY A 60 10.84 -3.14 2.30
N LEU A 61 9.52 -2.99 2.22
CA LEU A 61 8.87 -1.81 1.66
C LEU A 61 8.78 -0.70 2.72
N ASP A 62 8.90 0.54 2.27
CA ASP A 62 8.73 1.69 3.12
C ASP A 62 7.24 1.86 3.48
N VAL A 63 6.93 1.88 4.76
CA VAL A 63 5.58 2.05 5.29
C VAL A 63 5.65 3.09 6.41
N SER A 64 4.78 4.11 6.37
CA SER A 64 4.66 5.06 7.48
C SER A 64 4.39 4.34 8.79
N PRO A 65 4.74 4.93 9.95
CA PRO A 65 4.28 4.40 11.23
C PRO A 65 2.76 4.28 11.24
N TYR A 66 2.27 3.17 11.77
CA TYR A 66 0.84 2.89 11.87
C TYR A 66 0.57 2.08 13.13
N ARG A 67 -0.66 2.19 13.64
CA ARG A 67 -1.15 1.39 14.77
C ARG A 67 -2.62 1.08 14.59
N LEU A 68 -3.03 -0.08 15.05
CA LEU A 68 -4.42 -0.45 15.20
C LEU A 68 -4.92 0.11 16.54
N ALA A 69 -6.15 0.64 16.58
CA ALA A 69 -6.80 0.99 17.85
C ALA A 69 -7.02 -0.28 18.69
N GLU A 70 -7.01 -0.15 20.01
CA GLU A 70 -7.15 -1.28 20.95
C GLU A 70 -8.43 -2.10 20.71
N ASP A 71 -9.51 -1.43 20.33
CA ASP A 71 -10.80 -2.03 19.98
C ASP A 71 -10.87 -2.58 18.55
N GLY A 72 -9.79 -2.44 17.74
CA GLY A 72 -9.74 -2.84 16.34
C GLY A 72 -10.60 -1.99 15.39
N MET A 73 -11.24 -0.91 15.89
CA MET A 73 -12.21 -0.12 15.11
C MET A 73 -11.58 0.90 14.19
N ALA A 74 -10.31 1.21 14.37
CA ALA A 74 -9.62 2.22 13.57
C ALA A 74 -8.15 1.84 13.32
N LEU A 75 -7.67 2.19 12.13
CA LEU A 75 -6.25 2.20 11.80
C LEU A 75 -5.76 3.64 11.77
N VAL A 76 -4.76 3.94 12.59
CA VAL A 76 -4.10 5.25 12.64
C VAL A 76 -2.78 5.18 11.91
N ILE A 77 -2.56 6.08 10.95
CA ILE A 77 -1.36 6.11 10.10
C ILE A 77 -0.76 7.50 10.15
N ASP A 78 0.55 7.58 10.38
CA ASP A 78 1.27 8.84 10.31
C ASP A 78 1.35 9.33 8.87
N ARG A 79 1.22 10.63 8.67
CA ARG A 79 1.36 11.23 7.35
C ARG A 79 2.83 11.35 6.96
N PHE A 80 3.22 10.72 5.87
CA PHE A 80 4.58 10.77 5.33
C PHE A 80 4.85 12.01 4.46
N ASP A 81 3.79 12.70 4.05
CA ASP A 81 3.88 13.92 3.25
C ASP A 81 3.99 15.20 4.11
N LEU A 82 4.04 15.06 5.44
CA LEU A 82 4.23 16.15 6.39
C LEU A 82 5.63 16.09 7.00
N ARG A 83 6.37 17.20 6.93
CA ARG A 83 7.69 17.33 7.57
C ARG A 83 7.58 17.78 9.03
N MET A 84 8.66 17.59 9.76
CA MET A 84 8.75 17.99 11.18
C MET A 84 8.61 19.49 11.39
N ASP A 85 8.90 20.31 10.39
CA ASP A 85 8.72 21.77 10.42
C ASP A 85 7.29 22.20 10.08
N GLY A 86 6.37 21.24 9.82
CA GLY A 86 5.00 21.50 9.46
C GLY A 86 4.77 21.83 7.97
N THR A 87 5.81 21.79 7.15
CA THR A 87 5.69 21.94 5.69
C THR A 87 5.34 20.61 5.04
N TYR A 88 4.83 20.68 3.81
CA TYR A 88 4.42 19.48 3.06
C TYR A 88 5.46 19.12 2.01
N ARG A 89 5.64 17.83 1.82
CA ARG A 89 6.29 17.25 0.64
C ARG A 89 5.30 17.26 -0.53
N GLY A 90 5.80 17.35 -1.73
CA GLY A 90 4.99 17.08 -2.92
C GLY A 90 4.62 15.59 -2.97
N LEU A 91 3.38 15.30 -3.34
CA LEU A 91 2.84 13.94 -3.47
C LEU A 91 1.94 13.89 -4.70
N GLU A 92 2.28 13.03 -5.66
CA GLU A 92 1.49 12.84 -6.87
C GLU A 92 1.19 11.36 -7.06
N ASP A 93 -0.10 11.01 -7.05
CA ASP A 93 -0.51 9.64 -7.37
C ASP A 93 -0.47 9.37 -8.89
N PHE A 94 -0.42 8.09 -9.27
CA PHE A 94 -0.33 7.73 -10.68
C PHE A 94 -1.60 8.04 -11.50
N CYS A 95 -2.73 8.33 -10.86
CA CYS A 95 -3.89 8.88 -11.56
C CYS A 95 -3.58 10.27 -12.10
N VAL A 96 -3.01 11.14 -11.24
CA VAL A 96 -2.56 12.49 -11.60
C VAL A 96 -1.42 12.44 -12.62
N LEU A 97 -0.38 11.62 -12.36
CA LEU A 97 0.76 11.48 -13.28
C LEU A 97 0.36 10.98 -14.68
N ASN A 98 -0.75 10.28 -14.81
CA ASN A 98 -1.31 9.86 -16.09
C ASN A 98 -2.36 10.85 -16.65
N ALA A 99 -2.51 12.04 -16.06
CA ALA A 99 -3.53 13.04 -16.42
C ALA A 99 -4.95 12.43 -16.46
N ARG A 100 -5.27 11.57 -15.49
CA ARG A 100 -6.57 10.89 -15.39
C ARG A 100 -7.42 11.46 -14.27
N ARG A 101 -8.71 11.40 -14.45
CA ARG A 101 -9.70 11.75 -13.43
C ARG A 101 -9.82 10.63 -12.42
N THR A 102 -10.32 10.93 -11.22
CA THR A 102 -10.48 9.94 -10.14
C THR A 102 -11.37 8.75 -10.51
N ASP A 103 -12.37 8.97 -11.34
CA ASP A 103 -13.27 7.91 -11.85
C ASP A 103 -12.59 6.98 -12.86
N GLU A 104 -11.43 7.35 -13.38
CA GLU A 104 -10.63 6.55 -14.32
C GLU A 104 -9.48 5.77 -13.64
N LYS A 105 -9.43 5.76 -12.31
CA LYS A 105 -8.34 5.15 -11.54
C LYS A 105 -8.11 3.65 -11.79
N TYR A 106 -9.12 2.94 -12.30
CA TYR A 106 -9.05 1.52 -12.68
C TYR A 106 -8.70 1.28 -14.15
N ARG A 107 -8.45 2.33 -14.94
CA ARG A 107 -8.15 2.18 -16.36
C ARG A 107 -6.65 2.10 -16.61
N GLY A 108 -6.19 1.08 -17.32
CA GLY A 108 -4.81 0.94 -17.78
C GLY A 108 -4.15 -0.35 -17.32
N SER A 109 -2.82 -0.35 -17.37
CA SER A 109 -1.99 -1.51 -17.04
C SER A 109 -0.87 -1.15 -16.08
N TYR A 110 -0.39 -2.14 -15.34
CA TYR A 110 0.79 -1.96 -14.48
C TYR A 110 2.04 -1.63 -15.30
N GLU A 111 2.16 -2.15 -16.53
CA GLU A 111 3.30 -1.88 -17.42
C GLU A 111 3.40 -0.41 -17.81
N SER A 112 2.29 0.15 -18.31
CA SER A 112 2.29 1.47 -18.93
C SER A 112 1.99 2.59 -17.94
N GLN A 113 0.95 2.43 -17.13
CA GLN A 113 0.48 3.48 -16.24
C GLN A 113 1.17 3.49 -14.88
N VAL A 114 1.85 2.38 -14.50
CA VAL A 114 2.62 2.34 -13.26
C VAL A 114 4.12 2.30 -13.55
N MET A 115 4.67 1.20 -14.06
CA MET A 115 6.11 1.02 -14.22
C MET A 115 6.75 2.04 -15.18
N LYS A 116 6.23 2.13 -16.41
CA LYS A 116 6.74 3.10 -17.41
C LYS A 116 6.52 4.54 -16.94
N ARG A 117 5.39 4.84 -16.31
CA ARG A 117 5.11 6.18 -15.83
C ARG A 117 6.06 6.56 -14.69
N PHE A 118 6.35 5.64 -13.77
CA PHE A 118 7.35 5.87 -12.73
C PHE A 118 8.70 6.28 -13.31
N THR A 119 9.24 5.57 -14.31
CA THR A 119 10.53 5.91 -14.93
C THR A 119 10.55 7.27 -15.65
N GLN A 120 9.40 7.82 -16.00
CA GLN A 120 9.30 9.14 -16.65
C GLN A 120 9.37 10.30 -15.65
N PHE A 121 8.93 10.06 -14.40
CA PHE A 121 8.89 11.09 -13.36
C PHE A 121 9.94 10.91 -12.27
N ALA A 122 10.40 9.68 -12.05
CA ALA A 122 11.49 9.42 -11.12
C ALA A 122 12.81 9.91 -11.73
N ASN A 123 13.42 10.90 -11.11
CA ASN A 123 14.68 11.50 -11.50
C ASN A 123 15.77 11.33 -10.45
N SER A 124 15.62 10.35 -9.57
CA SER A 124 16.51 10.05 -8.47
C SER A 124 17.65 9.13 -8.90
N THR A 125 18.79 9.24 -8.24
CA THR A 125 19.89 8.26 -8.33
C THR A 125 19.46 6.88 -7.83
N HIS A 126 18.33 6.78 -7.10
CA HIS A 126 17.74 5.57 -6.54
C HIS A 126 16.66 4.91 -7.43
N VAL A 127 16.51 5.33 -8.69
CA VAL A 127 15.46 4.81 -9.59
C VAL A 127 15.41 3.29 -9.64
N ASN A 128 16.57 2.62 -9.71
CA ASN A 128 16.62 1.15 -9.77
C ASN A 128 16.14 0.49 -8.48
N GLU A 129 16.45 1.08 -7.33
CA GLU A 129 15.96 0.63 -6.02
C GLU A 129 14.43 0.81 -5.92
N ASP A 130 13.95 1.96 -6.30
CA ASP A 130 12.52 2.28 -6.27
C ASP A 130 11.72 1.44 -7.27
N MET A 131 12.29 1.11 -8.43
CA MET A 131 11.71 0.17 -9.40
C MET A 131 11.59 -1.25 -8.81
N GLU A 132 12.61 -1.70 -8.07
CA GLU A 132 12.56 -2.98 -7.36
C GLU A 132 11.48 -2.97 -6.27
N LYS A 133 11.37 -1.88 -5.49
CA LYS A 133 10.32 -1.70 -4.48
C LYS A 133 8.93 -1.67 -5.12
N LEU A 134 8.76 -0.96 -6.23
CA LEU A 134 7.50 -0.88 -6.96
C LEU A 134 7.07 -2.25 -7.49
N PHE A 135 8.01 -3.03 -8.04
CA PHE A 135 7.75 -4.41 -8.45
C PHE A 135 7.40 -5.29 -7.24
N THR A 136 8.12 -5.16 -6.13
CA THR A 136 7.83 -5.89 -4.88
C THR A 136 6.41 -5.58 -4.39
N LEU A 137 6.00 -4.31 -4.45
CA LEU A 137 4.63 -3.90 -4.09
C LEU A 137 3.58 -4.53 -5.00
N ILE A 138 3.80 -4.54 -6.33
CA ILE A 138 2.87 -5.18 -7.29
C ILE A 138 2.79 -6.70 -7.01
N ALA A 139 3.93 -7.36 -6.79
CA ALA A 139 3.96 -8.78 -6.49
C ALA A 139 3.29 -9.12 -5.14
N LEU A 140 3.47 -8.26 -4.12
CA LEU A 140 2.78 -8.39 -2.85
C LEU A 140 1.27 -8.22 -3.01
N ASN A 141 0.80 -7.23 -3.79
CA ASN A 141 -0.63 -7.06 -4.08
C ASN A 141 -1.24 -8.32 -4.72
N CYS A 142 -0.49 -8.99 -5.62
CA CYS A 142 -0.93 -10.27 -6.20
C CYS A 142 -0.99 -11.38 -5.13
N ALA A 143 0.01 -11.45 -4.24
CA ALA A 143 0.10 -12.48 -3.21
C ALA A 143 -0.97 -12.35 -2.13
N ILE A 144 -1.33 -11.11 -1.74
CA ILE A 144 -2.40 -10.86 -0.75
C ILE A 144 -3.79 -10.71 -1.37
N ARG A 145 -3.93 -10.89 -2.70
CA ARG A 145 -5.21 -10.76 -3.41
C ARG A 145 -5.86 -9.38 -3.20
N ASN A 146 -5.09 -8.31 -3.42
CA ASN A 146 -5.58 -6.93 -3.40
C ASN A 146 -6.06 -6.48 -4.78
N GLY A 147 -7.34 -6.65 -5.08
CA GLY A 147 -7.96 -6.16 -6.33
C GLY A 147 -8.24 -4.66 -6.34
N ASN A 148 -7.90 -3.94 -5.27
CA ASN A 148 -8.04 -2.48 -5.21
C ASN A 148 -6.72 -1.73 -5.46
N ALA A 149 -5.67 -2.41 -5.95
CA ALA A 149 -4.37 -1.80 -6.26
C ALA A 149 -4.41 -0.97 -7.56
N HIS A 150 -5.21 0.10 -7.55
CA HIS A 150 -5.43 1.01 -8.69
C HIS A 150 -4.42 2.17 -8.72
N LEU A 151 -4.52 3.04 -9.74
CA LEU A 151 -3.55 4.13 -9.97
C LEU A 151 -3.35 5.08 -8.77
N LYS A 152 -4.35 5.26 -7.92
CA LYS A 152 -4.24 6.12 -6.73
C LYS A 152 -3.56 5.46 -5.54
N ASN A 153 -3.23 4.17 -5.60
CA ASN A 153 -2.52 3.43 -4.55
C ASN A 153 -1.00 3.39 -4.77
N PHE A 154 -0.54 4.05 -5.83
CA PHE A 154 0.87 4.26 -6.14
C PHE A 154 1.11 5.76 -6.26
N ALA A 155 2.24 6.25 -5.73
CA ALA A 155 2.57 7.67 -5.78
C ALA A 155 4.08 7.88 -5.82
N ILE A 156 4.48 9.07 -6.23
CA ILE A 156 5.81 9.60 -6.00
C ILE A 156 5.75 10.70 -4.94
N VAL A 157 6.85 10.86 -4.21
CA VAL A 157 7.04 11.90 -3.22
C VAL A 157 8.33 12.66 -3.51
N TYR A 158 8.31 13.98 -3.32
CA TYR A 158 9.45 14.84 -3.56
C TYR A 158 9.46 16.02 -2.58
N ASP A 159 10.64 16.52 -2.28
CA ASP A 159 10.81 17.67 -1.39
C ASP A 159 10.74 19.00 -2.14
N ASP A 160 11.15 19.00 -3.39
CA ASP A 160 11.13 20.15 -4.30
C ASP A 160 10.74 19.68 -5.70
N VAL A 161 9.98 20.48 -6.45
CA VAL A 161 9.50 20.13 -7.80
C VAL A 161 10.64 19.91 -8.81
N HIS A 162 11.82 20.50 -8.56
CA HIS A 162 13.03 20.31 -9.34
C HIS A 162 14.01 19.31 -8.70
N GLY A 163 13.66 18.79 -7.52
CA GLY A 163 14.44 17.84 -6.75
C GLY A 163 14.23 16.37 -7.17
N GLU A 164 14.74 15.47 -6.34
CA GLU A 164 14.55 14.04 -6.54
C GLU A 164 13.12 13.60 -6.22
N ALA A 165 12.49 12.90 -7.15
CA ALA A 165 11.23 12.22 -6.93
C ALA A 165 11.49 10.72 -6.65
N ARG A 166 10.95 10.23 -5.54
CA ARG A 166 11.10 8.86 -5.03
C ARG A 166 9.75 8.15 -4.99
N LEU A 167 9.76 6.84 -4.98
CA LEU A 167 8.54 6.06 -4.68
C LEU A 167 8.04 6.42 -3.28
N ALA A 168 6.76 6.75 -3.17
CA ALA A 168 6.13 7.03 -1.89
C ALA A 168 6.05 5.77 -1.01
N PRO A 169 6.04 5.92 0.33
CA PRO A 169 5.71 4.82 1.23
C PRO A 169 4.39 4.15 0.85
N VAL A 170 4.27 2.86 1.14
CA VAL A 170 3.07 2.06 0.84
C VAL A 170 1.89 2.47 1.72
N TYR A 171 0.72 2.54 1.13
CA TYR A 171 -0.55 2.84 1.78
C TYR A 171 -1.73 2.14 1.09
N ASP A 172 -2.89 2.07 1.75
CA ASP A 172 -4.13 1.48 1.22
C ASP A 172 -3.93 0.03 0.72
N LEU A 173 -3.30 -0.82 1.54
CA LEU A 173 -3.00 -2.22 1.23
C LEU A 173 -3.95 -3.14 1.98
N VAL A 174 -4.78 -3.90 1.26
CA VAL A 174 -5.87 -4.71 1.83
C VAL A 174 -6.03 -6.02 1.05
N THR A 175 -6.35 -7.11 1.73
CA THR A 175 -6.86 -8.33 1.08
C THR A 175 -8.32 -8.13 0.71
N THR A 176 -8.60 -7.69 -0.51
CA THR A 176 -9.97 -7.34 -0.94
C THR A 176 -10.82 -8.55 -1.29
N SER A 177 -10.19 -9.65 -1.68
CA SER A 177 -10.87 -10.93 -2.00
C SER A 177 -11.66 -11.51 -0.81
N VAL A 178 -11.34 -11.10 0.43
CA VAL A 178 -12.14 -11.45 1.62
C VAL A 178 -13.57 -10.90 1.52
N TYR A 179 -13.75 -9.74 0.88
CA TYR A 179 -15.03 -9.04 0.80
C TYR A 179 -15.69 -9.18 -0.58
N ILE A 180 -14.88 -9.38 -1.63
CA ILE A 180 -15.34 -9.35 -3.02
C ILE A 180 -15.16 -10.74 -3.64
N PRO A 181 -16.25 -11.53 -3.79
CA PRO A 181 -16.17 -12.83 -4.46
C PRO A 181 -15.64 -12.67 -5.90
N LYS A 182 -14.69 -13.52 -6.31
CA LYS A 182 -14.07 -13.51 -7.65
C LYS A 182 -13.36 -12.19 -7.97
N ASP A 183 -12.72 -11.59 -6.96
CA ASP A 183 -11.92 -10.39 -7.14
C ASP A 183 -10.77 -10.60 -8.14
N CYS A 184 -10.30 -9.53 -8.76
CA CYS A 184 -9.27 -9.56 -9.78
C CYS A 184 -8.36 -8.34 -9.68
N LEU A 185 -7.29 -8.28 -10.49
CA LEU A 185 -6.40 -7.13 -10.55
C LEU A 185 -7.16 -5.84 -10.90
N ALA A 186 -6.85 -4.75 -10.21
CA ALA A 186 -7.39 -3.41 -10.48
C ALA A 186 -6.97 -2.86 -11.86
N LEU A 187 -5.76 -3.20 -12.30
CA LEU A 187 -5.20 -2.83 -13.60
C LEU A 187 -4.79 -4.11 -14.33
N THR A 188 -4.70 -4.06 -15.65
CA THR A 188 -4.25 -5.22 -16.41
C THR A 188 -2.75 -5.48 -16.19
N LEU A 189 -2.36 -6.76 -16.22
CA LEU A 189 -1.00 -7.24 -16.33
C LEU A 189 -0.94 -8.19 -17.52
N ASP A 190 -0.08 -7.92 -18.49
CA ASP A 190 -0.01 -8.62 -19.78
C ASP A 190 -1.40 -8.73 -20.47
N GLY A 191 -2.19 -7.64 -20.41
CA GLY A 191 -3.52 -7.52 -21.00
C GLY A 191 -4.66 -8.22 -20.24
N SER A 192 -4.39 -8.85 -19.09
CA SER A 192 -5.38 -9.58 -18.30
C SER A 192 -5.56 -8.95 -16.89
N THR A 193 -6.79 -9.00 -16.37
CA THR A 193 -7.08 -8.68 -14.97
C THR A 193 -7.09 -9.92 -14.08
N LYS A 194 -6.87 -11.11 -14.60
CA LYS A 194 -6.73 -12.32 -13.79
C LYS A 194 -5.46 -12.26 -12.95
N TRP A 195 -5.49 -12.87 -11.78
CA TRP A 195 -4.30 -13.03 -10.97
C TRP A 195 -3.20 -13.75 -11.77
N PRO A 196 -1.97 -13.16 -11.87
CA PRO A 196 -0.93 -13.72 -12.72
C PRO A 196 -0.37 -15.02 -12.13
N ALA A 197 0.01 -15.95 -12.98
CA ALA A 197 0.84 -17.07 -12.57
C ALA A 197 2.27 -16.58 -12.28
N ALA A 198 3.02 -17.35 -11.48
CA ALA A 198 4.38 -17.00 -11.09
C ALA A 198 5.31 -16.73 -12.29
N LYS A 199 5.16 -17.49 -13.40
CA LYS A 199 5.93 -17.29 -14.63
C LYS A 199 5.68 -15.92 -15.26
N ASP A 200 4.41 -15.44 -15.25
CA ASP A 200 4.02 -14.17 -15.86
C ASP A 200 4.51 -13.01 -15.02
N LEU A 201 4.41 -13.15 -13.70
CA LEU A 201 4.91 -12.16 -12.76
C LEU A 201 6.46 -12.08 -12.75
N ARG A 202 7.17 -13.21 -12.92
CA ARG A 202 8.63 -13.22 -13.15
C ARG A 202 9.00 -12.47 -14.42
N LYS A 203 8.36 -12.79 -15.55
CA LYS A 203 8.58 -12.08 -16.81
C LYS A 203 8.34 -10.57 -16.66
N PHE A 204 7.29 -10.19 -15.95
CA PHE A 204 7.00 -8.78 -15.66
C PHE A 204 8.14 -8.13 -14.85
N GLY A 205 8.63 -8.74 -13.77
CA GLY A 205 9.75 -8.23 -12.98
C GLY A 205 11.03 -8.08 -13.78
N GLU A 206 11.33 -9.05 -14.65
CA GLU A 206 12.52 -9.02 -15.50
C GLU A 206 12.43 -7.95 -16.59
N THR A 207 11.29 -7.83 -17.27
CA THR A 207 11.13 -6.97 -18.44
C THR A 207 10.71 -5.54 -18.12
N ARG A 208 10.04 -5.30 -16.99
CA ARG A 208 9.50 -3.99 -16.61
C ARG A 208 10.21 -3.34 -15.44
N ALA A 209 10.71 -4.13 -14.48
CA ALA A 209 11.48 -3.62 -13.36
C ALA A 209 13.00 -3.76 -13.53
N GLY A 210 13.47 -4.37 -14.62
CA GLY A 210 14.91 -4.60 -14.85
C GLY A 210 15.54 -5.53 -13.82
N CYS A 211 14.75 -6.35 -13.14
CA CYS A 211 15.27 -7.29 -12.16
C CYS A 211 15.91 -8.49 -12.82
N THR A 212 17.06 -8.94 -12.33
CA THR A 212 17.60 -10.23 -12.76
C THR A 212 16.72 -11.40 -12.26
N PRO A 213 16.73 -12.57 -12.91
CA PRO A 213 15.98 -13.73 -12.45
C PRO A 213 16.29 -14.12 -10.99
N ALA A 214 17.54 -13.96 -10.55
CA ALA A 214 17.93 -14.20 -9.17
C ALA A 214 17.31 -13.19 -8.20
N LYS A 215 17.20 -11.93 -8.61
CA LYS A 215 16.55 -10.86 -7.82
C LYS A 215 15.05 -11.11 -7.70
N VAL A 216 14.37 -11.47 -8.79
CA VAL A 216 12.94 -11.83 -8.77
C VAL A 216 12.68 -12.98 -7.81
N ARG A 217 13.50 -14.06 -7.87
CA ARG A 217 13.37 -15.18 -6.92
C ARG A 217 13.50 -14.73 -5.46
N ARG A 218 14.48 -13.86 -5.15
CA ARG A 218 14.66 -13.33 -3.79
C ARG A 218 13.48 -12.48 -3.33
N ILE A 219 12.90 -11.67 -4.22
CA ILE A 219 11.70 -10.88 -3.92
C ILE A 219 10.54 -11.81 -3.59
N PHE A 220 10.27 -12.82 -4.40
CA PHE A 220 9.19 -13.79 -4.17
C PHE A 220 9.37 -14.55 -2.86
N GLN A 221 10.58 -15.00 -2.59
CA GLN A 221 10.91 -15.67 -1.33
C GLN A 221 10.66 -14.75 -0.14
N ARG A 222 11.13 -13.50 -0.18
CA ARG A 222 10.94 -12.51 0.89
C ARG A 222 9.46 -12.22 1.13
N ILE A 223 8.66 -12.09 0.08
CA ILE A 223 7.21 -11.91 0.21
C ILE A 223 6.58 -13.14 0.89
N ALA A 224 6.91 -14.34 0.46
CA ALA A 224 6.37 -15.56 1.04
C ALA A 224 6.75 -15.72 2.54
N GLU A 225 8.00 -15.42 2.90
CA GLU A 225 8.48 -15.43 4.29
C GLU A 225 7.75 -14.37 5.14
N ALA A 226 7.63 -13.13 4.63
CA ALA A 226 6.93 -12.05 5.30
C ALA A 226 5.45 -12.37 5.58
N LEU A 227 4.77 -12.95 4.59
CA LEU A 227 3.38 -13.39 4.75
C LEU A 227 3.28 -14.56 5.74
N GLN A 228 4.19 -15.52 5.72
CA GLN A 228 4.22 -16.62 6.68
C GLN A 228 4.44 -16.14 8.11
N GLU A 229 5.34 -15.17 8.33
CA GLU A 229 5.54 -14.57 9.65
C GLU A 229 4.32 -13.78 10.10
N THR A 230 3.76 -12.94 9.22
CA THR A 230 2.57 -12.14 9.54
C THR A 230 1.35 -13.01 9.79
N SER A 231 1.24 -14.17 9.14
CA SER A 231 0.17 -15.15 9.39
C SER A 231 0.14 -15.64 10.85
N ARG A 232 1.28 -15.72 11.51
CA ARG A 232 1.33 -16.07 12.94
C ARG A 232 0.73 -14.95 13.80
N GLU A 233 0.99 -13.69 13.45
CA GLU A 233 0.42 -12.53 14.14
C GLU A 233 -1.09 -12.42 13.90
N VAL A 234 -1.56 -12.67 12.66
CA VAL A 234 -2.98 -12.77 12.33
C VAL A 234 -3.69 -13.82 13.20
N ASN A 235 -3.09 -15.02 13.32
CA ASN A 235 -3.65 -16.09 14.14
C ASN A 235 -3.69 -15.72 15.63
N SER A 236 -2.61 -15.12 16.17
CA SER A 236 -2.58 -14.67 17.56
C SER A 236 -3.65 -13.61 17.83
N TYR A 237 -3.73 -12.61 16.98
CA TYR A 237 -4.73 -11.54 17.08
C TYR A 237 -6.16 -12.09 16.98
N ALA A 238 -6.42 -13.06 16.10
CA ALA A 238 -7.73 -13.69 15.96
C ALA A 238 -8.17 -14.47 17.22
N GLN A 239 -7.21 -15.02 17.98
CA GLN A 239 -7.51 -15.68 19.27
C GLN A 239 -7.92 -14.68 20.36
N GLU A 240 -7.29 -13.50 20.35
CA GLU A 240 -7.54 -12.44 21.32
C GLU A 240 -8.79 -11.59 20.93
N HIS A 241 -9.13 -11.55 19.64
CA HIS A 241 -10.22 -10.76 19.08
C HIS A 241 -11.18 -11.63 18.24
N PRO A 242 -12.15 -12.32 18.87
CA PRO A 242 -13.05 -13.26 18.18
C PRO A 242 -13.82 -12.65 16.99
N ALA A 243 -14.13 -11.35 17.05
CA ALA A 243 -14.81 -10.64 15.95
C ALA A 243 -13.96 -10.60 14.66
N PHE A 244 -12.62 -10.69 14.76
CA PHE A 244 -11.71 -10.73 13.62
C PHE A 244 -11.49 -12.15 13.10
N ALA A 245 -11.81 -13.19 13.84
CA ALA A 245 -11.42 -14.57 13.56
C ALA A 245 -11.83 -15.03 12.15
N GLU A 246 -13.05 -14.74 11.72
CA GLU A 246 -13.53 -15.11 10.38
C GLU A 246 -12.74 -14.40 9.27
N VAL A 247 -12.62 -13.08 9.36
CA VAL A 247 -11.85 -12.27 8.40
C VAL A 247 -10.38 -12.71 8.38
N GLY A 248 -9.77 -12.95 9.54
CA GLY A 248 -8.41 -13.43 9.66
C GLY A 248 -8.19 -14.76 8.95
N GLN A 249 -9.08 -15.74 9.14
CA GLN A 249 -9.00 -17.04 8.45
C GLN A 249 -9.16 -16.90 6.93
N LEU A 250 -10.08 -16.04 6.48
CA LEU A 250 -10.23 -15.76 5.06
C LEU A 250 -8.96 -15.12 4.47
N MET A 251 -8.36 -14.14 5.16
CA MET A 251 -7.10 -13.52 4.74
C MET A 251 -5.99 -14.58 4.58
N LEU A 252 -5.82 -15.45 5.57
CA LEU A 252 -4.77 -16.48 5.53
C LEU A 252 -4.94 -17.44 4.36
N ARG A 253 -6.18 -17.84 4.05
CA ARG A 253 -6.49 -18.68 2.88
C ARG A 253 -6.15 -17.96 1.59
N GLU A 254 -6.58 -16.70 1.42
CA GLU A 254 -6.30 -15.89 0.24
C GLU A 254 -4.79 -15.67 0.03
N TRP A 255 -4.03 -15.47 1.13
CA TRP A 255 -2.57 -15.33 1.07
C TRP A 255 -1.89 -16.63 0.66
N ASP A 256 -2.33 -17.77 1.19
CA ASP A 256 -1.78 -19.07 0.77
C ASP A 256 -2.03 -19.36 -0.71
N GLU A 257 -3.27 -19.15 -1.17
CA GLU A 257 -3.61 -19.26 -2.58
C GLU A 257 -2.81 -18.29 -3.45
N GLY A 258 -2.66 -17.03 -3.01
CA GLY A 258 -1.92 -16.01 -3.73
C GLY A 258 -0.43 -16.33 -3.85
N VAL A 259 0.20 -16.76 -2.76
CA VAL A 259 1.61 -17.19 -2.75
C VAL A 259 1.81 -18.41 -3.68
N ASN A 260 0.95 -19.41 -3.57
CA ASN A 260 1.08 -20.62 -4.37
C ASN A 260 0.89 -20.35 -5.86
N ALA A 261 -0.12 -19.56 -6.25
CA ALA A 261 -0.39 -19.28 -7.66
C ALA A 261 0.57 -18.27 -8.28
N SER A 262 0.88 -17.16 -7.55
CA SER A 262 1.57 -16.02 -8.15
C SER A 262 3.06 -15.95 -7.84
N LEU A 263 3.58 -16.70 -6.84
CA LEU A 263 5.00 -16.67 -6.45
C LEU A 263 5.72 -18.01 -6.60
N ARG A 264 5.04 -19.16 -6.41
CA ARG A 264 5.66 -20.49 -6.37
C ARG A 264 5.44 -21.33 -7.63
N GLY A 265 4.42 -21.06 -8.43
CA GLY A 265 4.04 -21.81 -9.62
C GLY A 265 5.12 -21.90 -10.71
#